data_d5632c844b12efcd6830845ad8b56b08
#
_entry.id   d5632c844b12efcd6830845ad8b56b08
#
_cell.length_a   1.000
_cell.length_b   1.000
_cell.length_c   1.000
_cell.angle_alpha   90.00
_cell.angle_beta   90.00
_cell.angle_gamma   90.00
#
_symmetry.space_group_name_H-M   'P 1'
#
loop_
_entity.id
_entity.type
_entity.pdbx_description
1 polymer ?
#
loop_
_entity_poly.entity_id
_entity_poly.type
_entity_poly.pdbx_seq_one_letter_code
_entity_poly.pdbx_strand_id
1 'polypeptide(L)'
;AGDILMPLAKKKNAEIIPVDSEHNALYQCLPLEKNLNEISKILITASGGPFREKSLRDLRGVSLNDALKHPTWSMGAKITIDSATLVNKCLELIEAHYLFNIPESQIEIVVHPQSIIHSMITFIDGSTIAQMSNPSMEVPISNALGMGKRLPINFKEIDFSELNLSFEPVAHDRKMIFDLAREVCNKKGNLGVIFNASNEIAV
;
A
#
# COMPACT_ATOMS: atom_id res chain seq x y z
N ALA A 1 -9.97 -12.81 3.42
CA ALA A 1 -9.20 -14.02 3.05
C ALA A 1 -8.03 -14.25 4.01
N GLY A 2 -7.43 -13.20 4.61
CA GLY A 2 -6.24 -13.29 5.46
C GLY A 2 -6.41 -14.26 6.64
N ASP A 3 -7.54 -14.23 7.34
CA ASP A 3 -7.85 -15.14 8.45
C ASP A 3 -7.81 -16.63 8.08
N ILE A 4 -7.99 -16.94 6.80
CA ILE A 4 -7.97 -18.32 6.29
C ILE A 4 -6.61 -18.64 5.66
N LEU A 5 -6.13 -17.73 4.82
CA LEU A 5 -4.94 -17.94 4.00
C LEU A 5 -3.65 -17.99 4.84
N MET A 6 -3.49 -17.06 5.78
CA MET A 6 -2.24 -16.96 6.55
C MET A 6 -2.02 -18.17 7.47
N PRO A 7 -3.02 -18.65 8.24
CA PRO A 7 -2.88 -19.89 9.01
C PRO A 7 -2.65 -21.13 8.13
N LEU A 8 -3.29 -21.18 6.95
CA LEU A 8 -3.10 -22.30 6.01
C LEU A 8 -1.68 -22.32 5.44
N ALA A 9 -1.15 -21.17 5.03
CA ALA A 9 0.23 -21.04 4.54
C ALA A 9 1.22 -21.50 5.62
N LYS A 10 1.05 -21.02 6.86
CA LYS A 10 1.87 -21.45 7.99
C LYS A 10 1.79 -22.98 8.22
N LYS A 11 0.58 -23.56 8.21
CA LYS A 11 0.36 -25.00 8.37
C LYS A 11 1.04 -25.81 7.26
N LYS A 12 1.08 -25.27 6.04
CA LYS A 12 1.67 -25.95 4.87
C LYS A 12 3.16 -25.60 4.66
N ASN A 13 3.74 -24.79 5.53
CA ASN A 13 5.09 -24.24 5.36
C ASN A 13 5.29 -23.59 3.99
N ALA A 14 4.25 -22.89 3.51
CA ALA A 14 4.28 -22.18 2.25
C ALA A 14 4.60 -20.70 2.50
N GLU A 15 5.53 -20.17 1.73
CA GLU A 15 5.87 -18.75 1.77
C GLU A 15 4.90 -17.97 0.88
N ILE A 16 4.43 -16.82 1.37
CA ILE A 16 3.63 -15.86 0.60
C ILE A 16 4.52 -14.64 0.36
N ILE A 17 4.83 -14.38 -0.91
CA ILE A 17 5.61 -13.22 -1.32
C ILE A 17 4.65 -12.23 -1.98
N PRO A 18 4.51 -11.01 -1.45
CA PRO A 18 3.61 -10.02 -2.02
C PRO A 18 4.15 -9.50 -3.36
N VAL A 19 3.23 -9.18 -4.28
CA VAL A 19 3.52 -8.58 -5.58
C VAL A 19 3.02 -7.15 -5.66
N ASP A 20 2.01 -6.79 -4.87
CA ASP A 20 1.60 -5.39 -4.71
C ASP A 20 2.83 -4.54 -4.36
N SER A 21 2.99 -3.36 -5.01
CA SER A 21 4.25 -2.60 -4.95
C SER A 21 4.59 -2.15 -3.54
N GLU A 22 3.62 -1.73 -2.76
CA GLU A 22 3.79 -1.27 -1.39
C GLU A 22 4.14 -2.41 -0.44
N HIS A 23 3.48 -3.54 -0.58
CA HIS A 23 3.73 -4.72 0.26
C HIS A 23 5.04 -5.40 -0.10
N ASN A 24 5.38 -5.45 -1.38
CA ASN A 24 6.68 -5.94 -1.82
C ASN A 24 7.80 -5.03 -1.31
N ALA A 25 7.58 -3.71 -1.29
CA ALA A 25 8.52 -2.75 -0.70
C ALA A 25 8.72 -3.01 0.80
N LEU A 26 7.64 -3.22 1.57
CA LEU A 26 7.74 -3.61 2.97
C LEU A 26 8.50 -4.92 3.15
N TYR A 27 8.19 -5.94 2.33
CA TYR A 27 8.89 -7.23 2.36
C TYR A 27 10.40 -7.08 2.16
N GLN A 28 10.82 -6.16 1.26
CA GLN A 28 12.23 -5.87 1.01
C GLN A 28 12.91 -5.08 2.14
N CYS A 29 12.14 -4.33 2.95
CA CYS A 29 12.64 -3.53 4.06
C CYS A 29 12.62 -4.25 5.41
N LEU A 30 11.99 -5.44 5.50
CA LEU A 30 11.95 -6.22 6.74
C LEU A 30 13.34 -6.57 7.23
N PRO A 31 13.56 -6.61 8.56
CA PRO A 31 14.84 -7.06 9.12
C PRO A 31 15.12 -8.52 8.72
N LEU A 32 16.41 -8.83 8.55
CA LEU A 32 16.87 -10.16 8.07
C LEU A 32 16.30 -11.33 8.87
N GLU A 33 16.20 -11.18 10.18
CA GLU A 33 15.66 -12.20 11.08
C GLU A 33 14.13 -12.13 11.22
N LYS A 34 13.47 -11.20 10.47
CA LYS A 34 12.03 -10.95 10.54
C LYS A 34 11.53 -10.71 11.98
N ASN A 35 12.39 -10.11 12.83
CA ASN A 35 12.04 -9.75 14.20
C ASN A 35 11.12 -8.53 14.21
N LEU A 36 9.83 -8.77 14.27
CA LEU A 36 8.82 -7.71 14.23
C LEU A 36 8.85 -6.80 15.47
N ASN A 37 9.46 -7.23 16.59
CA ASN A 37 9.59 -6.40 17.78
C ASN A 37 10.51 -5.20 17.59
N GLU A 38 11.35 -5.20 16.56
CA GLU A 38 12.21 -4.08 16.21
C GLU A 38 11.47 -2.99 15.42
N ILE A 39 10.25 -3.30 14.94
CA ILE A 39 9.45 -2.39 14.14
C ILE A 39 8.60 -1.51 15.04
N SER A 40 8.82 -0.19 14.97
CA SER A 40 7.95 0.79 15.62
C SER A 40 6.67 0.99 14.82
N LYS A 41 6.80 1.19 13.51
CA LYS A 41 5.68 1.34 12.57
C LYS A 41 6.09 1.06 11.13
N ILE A 42 5.11 0.76 10.31
CA ILE A 42 5.25 0.74 8.86
C ILE A 42 4.49 1.91 8.24
N LEU A 43 5.01 2.45 7.15
CA LEU A 43 4.39 3.53 6.40
C LEU A 43 4.14 3.05 4.97
N ILE A 44 2.87 2.99 4.60
CA ILE A 44 2.43 2.70 3.24
C ILE A 44 2.24 4.02 2.52
N THR A 45 2.90 4.21 1.39
CA THR A 45 2.76 5.44 0.61
C THR A 45 1.52 5.38 -0.30
N ALA A 46 0.95 6.52 -0.56
CA ALA A 46 -0.14 6.70 -1.51
C ALA A 46 0.19 7.84 -2.46
N SER A 47 -0.10 7.71 -3.76
CA SER A 47 -0.01 8.85 -4.68
C SER A 47 -0.98 9.99 -4.32
N GLY A 48 -2.04 9.66 -3.57
CA GLY A 48 -3.15 10.54 -3.26
C GLY A 48 -4.24 10.57 -4.33
N GLY A 49 -3.99 9.93 -5.48
CA GLY A 49 -4.92 9.86 -6.61
C GLY A 49 -5.19 11.21 -7.29
N PRO A 50 -6.11 11.25 -8.28
CA PRO A 50 -6.41 12.46 -9.05
C PRO A 50 -7.11 13.55 -8.23
N PHE A 51 -7.63 13.21 -7.06
CA PHE A 51 -8.39 14.15 -6.22
C PHE A 51 -7.64 14.56 -4.95
N ARG A 52 -6.33 14.37 -4.90
CA ARG A 52 -5.49 14.66 -3.73
C ARG A 52 -5.72 16.08 -3.17
N GLU A 53 -5.81 17.07 -4.06
CA GLU A 53 -5.94 18.49 -3.71
C GLU A 53 -7.40 18.96 -3.54
N LYS A 54 -8.37 18.06 -3.73
CA LYS A 54 -9.80 18.37 -3.62
C LYS A 54 -10.35 17.96 -2.25
N SER A 55 -11.17 18.79 -1.64
CA SER A 55 -11.97 18.39 -0.49
C SER A 55 -13.11 17.44 -0.91
N LEU A 56 -13.67 16.67 0.03
CA LEU A 56 -14.83 15.82 -0.27
C LEU A 56 -16.04 16.61 -0.79
N ARG A 57 -16.17 17.90 -0.41
CA ARG A 57 -17.25 18.77 -0.92
C ARG A 57 -17.10 19.05 -2.41
N ASP A 58 -15.86 19.22 -2.87
CA ASP A 58 -15.54 19.54 -4.26
C ASP A 58 -15.67 18.32 -5.18
N LEU A 59 -15.83 17.12 -4.62
CA LEU A 59 -16.02 15.89 -5.41
C LEU A 59 -17.44 15.72 -5.96
N ARG A 60 -18.41 16.51 -5.50
CA ARG A 60 -19.81 16.39 -5.96
C ARG A 60 -20.03 16.60 -7.46
N GLY A 61 -19.12 17.28 -8.12
CA GLY A 61 -19.20 17.61 -9.57
C GLY A 61 -18.16 16.88 -10.42
N VAL A 62 -17.40 15.93 -9.87
CA VAL A 62 -16.38 15.20 -10.66
C VAL A 62 -17.04 14.13 -11.52
N SER A 63 -16.47 13.93 -12.71
CA SER A 63 -16.91 12.87 -13.62
C SER A 63 -16.10 11.59 -13.44
N LEU A 64 -16.62 10.49 -13.99
CA LEU A 64 -15.86 9.25 -14.12
C LEU A 64 -14.53 9.46 -14.83
N ASN A 65 -14.52 10.26 -15.89
CA ASN A 65 -13.29 10.57 -16.63
C ASN A 65 -12.24 11.29 -15.78
N ASP A 66 -12.66 12.10 -14.79
CA ASP A 66 -11.73 12.74 -13.87
C ASP A 66 -11.15 11.73 -12.86
N ALA A 67 -11.96 10.78 -12.40
CA ALA A 67 -11.51 9.71 -11.51
C ALA A 67 -10.53 8.75 -12.20
N LEU A 68 -10.65 8.54 -13.51
CA LEU A 68 -9.78 7.68 -14.30
C LEU A 68 -8.43 8.32 -14.68
N LYS A 69 -8.19 9.59 -14.39
CA LYS A 69 -6.92 10.29 -14.67
C LYS A 69 -5.94 10.14 -13.51
N HIS A 70 -5.35 8.94 -13.36
CA HIS A 70 -4.32 8.77 -12.34
C HIS A 70 -3.05 9.55 -12.70
N PRO A 71 -2.45 10.32 -11.74
CA PRO A 71 -1.32 11.21 -12.05
C PRO A 71 -0.01 10.49 -12.39
N THR A 72 0.19 9.27 -11.88
CA THR A 72 1.50 8.59 -11.92
C THR A 72 1.43 7.21 -12.58
N TRP A 73 0.37 6.43 -12.31
CA TRP A 73 0.25 5.05 -12.74
C TRP A 73 -0.73 4.90 -13.91
N SER A 74 -0.35 4.04 -14.88
CA SER A 74 -1.28 3.56 -15.92
C SER A 74 -1.84 2.21 -15.48
N MET A 75 -3.11 2.19 -15.08
CA MET A 75 -3.75 1.04 -14.44
C MET A 75 -5.13 0.77 -15.05
N GLY A 76 -5.72 -0.38 -14.71
CA GLY A 76 -7.11 -0.68 -15.05
C GLY A 76 -8.09 0.28 -14.38
N ALA A 77 -9.31 0.40 -14.94
CA ALA A 77 -10.31 1.37 -14.49
C ALA A 77 -10.67 1.20 -13.01
N LYS A 78 -10.92 -0.02 -12.57
CA LYS A 78 -11.34 -0.32 -11.18
C LYS A 78 -10.32 0.18 -10.15
N ILE A 79 -9.05 -0.24 -10.26
CA ILE A 79 -8.01 0.16 -9.32
C ILE A 79 -7.71 1.66 -9.39
N THR A 80 -7.91 2.29 -10.55
CA THR A 80 -7.76 3.75 -10.70
C THR A 80 -8.82 4.49 -9.89
N ILE A 81 -10.07 4.02 -9.89
CA ILE A 81 -11.14 4.57 -9.05
C ILE A 81 -10.87 4.30 -7.57
N ASP A 82 -10.42 3.09 -7.22
CA ASP A 82 -10.03 2.76 -5.84
C ASP A 82 -8.90 3.67 -5.33
N SER A 83 -7.96 4.02 -6.19
CA SER A 83 -6.92 5.01 -5.86
C SER A 83 -7.50 6.41 -5.67
N ALA A 84 -8.43 6.84 -6.54
CA ALA A 84 -9.08 8.14 -6.45
C ALA A 84 -9.88 8.33 -5.16
N THR A 85 -10.47 7.25 -4.66
CA THR A 85 -11.27 7.22 -3.42
C THR A 85 -10.47 6.88 -2.16
N LEU A 86 -9.20 6.48 -2.30
CA LEU A 86 -8.33 5.90 -1.28
C LEU A 86 -8.78 4.52 -0.75
N VAL A 87 -9.77 3.89 -1.36
CA VAL A 87 -10.19 2.52 -1.00
C VAL A 87 -9.06 1.53 -1.27
N ASN A 88 -8.30 1.70 -2.37
CA ASN A 88 -7.13 0.86 -2.63
C ASN A 88 -6.18 0.86 -1.44
N LYS A 89 -5.90 2.02 -0.88
CA LYS A 89 -5.00 2.15 0.28
C LYS A 89 -5.58 1.55 1.56
N CYS A 90 -6.90 1.53 1.69
CA CYS A 90 -7.59 0.81 2.78
C CYS A 90 -7.44 -0.71 2.63
N LEU A 91 -7.60 -1.24 1.42
CA LEU A 91 -7.38 -2.66 1.13
C LEU A 91 -5.92 -3.06 1.40
N GLU A 92 -4.98 -2.22 1.02
CA GLU A 92 -3.56 -2.42 1.29
C GLU A 92 -3.22 -2.37 2.79
N LEU A 93 -3.86 -1.50 3.58
CA LEU A 93 -3.71 -1.49 5.04
C LEU A 93 -4.15 -2.83 5.64
N ILE A 94 -5.31 -3.34 5.20
CA ILE A 94 -5.83 -4.63 5.64
C ILE A 94 -4.88 -5.76 5.21
N GLU A 95 -4.39 -5.73 3.97
CA GLU A 95 -3.46 -6.71 3.44
C GLU A 95 -2.15 -6.73 4.23
N ALA A 96 -1.54 -5.56 4.51
CA ALA A 96 -0.32 -5.45 5.28
C ALA A 96 -0.48 -6.01 6.70
N HIS A 97 -1.62 -5.74 7.36
CA HIS A 97 -1.94 -6.30 8.66
C HIS A 97 -1.85 -7.83 8.66
N TYR A 98 -2.45 -8.49 7.66
CA TYR A 98 -2.45 -9.95 7.56
C TYR A 98 -1.11 -10.51 7.09
N LEU A 99 -0.50 -9.96 6.04
CA LEU A 99 0.73 -10.47 5.46
C LEU A 99 1.90 -10.42 6.43
N PHE A 100 2.03 -9.30 7.15
CA PHE A 100 3.17 -9.07 8.05
C PHE A 100 2.85 -9.31 9.52
N ASN A 101 1.60 -9.64 9.85
CA ASN A 101 1.14 -9.82 11.24
C ASN A 101 1.48 -8.60 12.13
N ILE A 102 1.32 -7.40 11.58
CA ILE A 102 1.56 -6.12 12.25
C ILE A 102 0.21 -5.54 12.70
N PRO A 103 0.07 -5.07 13.95
CA PRO A 103 -1.14 -4.40 14.41
C PRO A 103 -1.47 -3.19 13.52
N GLU A 104 -2.75 -3.00 13.21
CA GLU A 104 -3.21 -1.88 12.36
C GLU A 104 -2.85 -0.50 12.94
N SER A 105 -2.69 -0.42 14.26
CA SER A 105 -2.23 0.79 14.97
C SER A 105 -0.78 1.19 14.66
N GLN A 106 0.03 0.24 14.20
CA GLN A 106 1.40 0.46 13.73
C GLN A 106 1.46 0.68 12.21
N ILE A 107 0.33 0.74 11.50
CA ILE A 107 0.28 0.98 10.06
C ILE A 107 -0.18 2.42 9.80
N GLU A 108 0.70 3.23 9.26
CA GLU A 108 0.42 4.60 8.87
C GLU A 108 0.34 4.74 7.35
N ILE A 109 -0.53 5.64 6.88
CA ILE A 109 -0.62 6.02 5.47
C ILE A 109 -0.07 7.42 5.31
N VAL A 110 0.82 7.59 4.34
CA VAL A 110 1.39 8.90 4.00
C VAL A 110 1.23 9.14 2.51
N VAL A 111 0.86 10.36 2.14
CA VAL A 111 0.75 10.73 0.72
C VAL A 111 2.14 11.11 0.20
N HIS A 112 2.56 10.45 -0.88
CA HIS A 112 3.81 10.68 -1.59
C HIS A 112 3.51 10.79 -3.08
N PRO A 113 3.27 12.00 -3.59
CA PRO A 113 2.75 12.21 -4.95
C PRO A 113 3.62 11.65 -6.06
N GLN A 114 4.95 11.65 -5.85
CA GLN A 114 5.91 11.19 -6.85
C GLN A 114 5.91 9.67 -7.02
N SER A 115 5.39 8.91 -6.03
CA SER A 115 5.34 7.44 -6.03
C SER A 115 6.70 6.77 -6.30
N ILE A 116 7.79 7.38 -5.86
CA ILE A 116 9.16 6.85 -5.95
C ILE A 116 9.48 5.96 -4.75
N ILE A 117 9.07 6.39 -3.55
CA ILE A 117 9.11 5.56 -2.36
C ILE A 117 7.79 4.79 -2.28
N HIS A 118 7.88 3.45 -2.29
CA HIS A 118 6.71 2.60 -2.30
C HIS A 118 6.22 2.24 -0.90
N SER A 119 7.14 2.06 0.05
CA SER A 119 6.84 1.91 1.50
C SER A 119 8.10 2.08 2.33
N MET A 120 7.90 2.23 3.65
CA MET A 120 8.97 2.43 4.62
C MET A 120 8.68 1.65 5.91
N ILE A 121 9.75 1.29 6.62
CA ILE A 121 9.68 0.73 7.97
C ILE A 121 10.49 1.63 8.90
N THR A 122 9.86 2.11 9.97
CA THR A 122 10.53 2.83 11.05
C THR A 122 10.76 1.86 12.22
N PHE A 123 11.99 1.80 12.69
CA PHE A 123 12.42 0.93 13.77
C PHE A 123 12.33 1.61 15.14
N ILE A 124 12.47 0.82 16.22
CA ILE A 124 12.38 1.30 17.61
C ILE A 124 13.50 2.28 17.98
N ASP A 125 14.61 2.28 17.26
CA ASP A 125 15.73 3.23 17.39
C ASP A 125 15.49 4.57 16.67
N GLY A 126 14.34 4.70 15.98
CA GLY A 126 13.96 5.88 15.19
C GLY A 126 14.50 5.88 13.77
N SER A 127 15.34 4.92 13.36
CA SER A 127 15.79 4.81 11.98
C SER A 127 14.65 4.38 11.05
N THR A 128 14.75 4.76 9.77
CA THR A 128 13.75 4.38 8.76
C THR A 128 14.44 3.83 7.51
N ILE A 129 13.97 2.67 7.05
CA ILE A 129 14.38 2.07 5.77
C ILE A 129 13.25 2.21 4.78
N ALA A 130 13.56 2.65 3.55
CA ALA A 130 12.61 2.84 2.46
C ALA A 130 13.04 2.06 1.22
N GLN A 131 12.10 1.44 0.53
CA GLN A 131 12.33 0.90 -0.80
C GLN A 131 11.91 1.95 -1.84
N MET A 132 12.81 2.20 -2.79
CA MET A 132 12.63 3.20 -3.84
C MET A 132 12.84 2.58 -5.21
N SER A 133 11.99 2.94 -6.15
CA SER A 133 12.15 2.68 -7.60
C SER A 133 11.23 3.60 -8.41
N ASN A 134 11.49 3.75 -9.70
CA ASN A 134 10.51 4.38 -10.57
C ASN A 134 9.18 3.59 -10.54
N PRO A 135 8.02 4.24 -10.69
CA PRO A 135 6.71 3.58 -10.64
C PRO A 135 6.57 2.53 -11.75
N SER A 136 6.67 1.26 -11.38
CA SER A 136 6.46 0.10 -12.27
C SER A 136 6.25 -1.17 -11.45
N MET A 137 5.50 -2.10 -12.00
CA MET A 137 5.34 -3.44 -11.43
C MET A 137 6.51 -4.39 -11.75
N GLU A 138 7.44 -4.00 -12.61
CA GLU A 138 8.60 -4.85 -12.97
C GLU A 138 9.48 -5.18 -11.77
N VAL A 139 9.74 -4.19 -10.92
CA VAL A 139 10.58 -4.38 -9.72
C VAL A 139 9.94 -5.34 -8.70
N PRO A 140 8.69 -5.14 -8.24
CA PRO A 140 8.06 -6.07 -7.31
C PRO A 140 7.82 -7.47 -7.90
N ILE A 141 7.46 -7.58 -9.19
CA ILE A 141 7.29 -8.87 -9.86
C ILE A 141 8.64 -9.60 -9.94
N SER A 142 9.71 -8.90 -10.35
CA SER A 142 11.07 -9.48 -10.42
C SER A 142 11.54 -9.95 -9.04
N ASN A 143 11.32 -9.16 -8.00
CA ASN A 143 11.67 -9.54 -6.63
C ASN A 143 10.89 -10.79 -6.17
N ALA A 144 9.59 -10.86 -6.45
CA ALA A 144 8.77 -12.02 -6.10
C ALA A 144 9.21 -13.29 -6.84
N LEU A 145 9.45 -13.22 -8.16
CA LEU A 145 9.96 -14.33 -8.96
C LEU A 145 11.36 -14.77 -8.53
N GLY A 146 12.17 -13.84 -8.08
CA GLY A 146 13.50 -14.09 -7.52
C GLY A 146 13.49 -14.63 -6.09
N MET A 147 12.32 -14.85 -5.48
CA MET A 147 12.20 -15.27 -4.08
C MET A 147 12.96 -14.32 -3.14
N GLY A 148 12.80 -13.01 -3.34
CA GLY A 148 13.51 -11.96 -2.61
C GLY A 148 14.95 -11.68 -3.10
N LYS A 149 15.49 -12.48 -4.02
CA LYS A 149 16.79 -12.21 -4.65
C LYS A 149 16.65 -11.11 -5.72
N ARG A 150 17.70 -10.28 -5.86
CA ARG A 150 17.76 -9.30 -6.94
C ARG A 150 18.06 -9.99 -8.26
N LEU A 151 17.15 -9.92 -9.22
CA LEU A 151 17.33 -10.38 -10.57
C LEU A 151 17.76 -9.21 -11.46
N PRO A 152 18.67 -9.42 -12.43
CA PRO A 152 19.01 -8.39 -13.40
C PRO A 152 17.79 -8.15 -14.31
N ILE A 153 17.26 -6.94 -14.25
CA ILE A 153 16.19 -6.47 -15.15
C ILE A 153 16.67 -5.19 -15.84
N ASN A 154 16.27 -4.99 -17.08
CA ASN A 154 16.57 -3.77 -17.81
C ASN A 154 15.54 -2.69 -17.42
N PHE A 155 15.73 -2.11 -16.25
CA PHE A 155 14.82 -1.11 -15.68
C PHE A 155 15.56 0.21 -15.44
N LYS A 156 14.92 1.33 -15.77
CA LYS A 156 15.51 2.66 -15.62
C LYS A 156 15.77 2.96 -14.13
N GLU A 157 17.01 3.25 -13.79
CA GLU A 157 17.40 3.69 -12.46
C GLU A 157 16.85 5.08 -12.14
N ILE A 158 16.76 5.40 -10.83
CA ILE A 158 16.38 6.72 -10.37
C ILE A 158 17.54 7.69 -10.62
N ASP A 159 17.24 8.83 -11.23
CA ASP A 159 18.17 9.94 -11.29
C ASP A 159 18.06 10.77 -10.00
N PHE A 160 19.02 10.58 -9.11
CA PHE A 160 19.05 11.28 -7.83
C PHE A 160 19.38 12.77 -7.94
N SER A 161 19.93 13.22 -9.07
CA SER A 161 20.27 14.63 -9.29
C SER A 161 19.05 15.52 -9.52
N GLU A 162 17.96 14.94 -10.02
CA GLU A 162 16.70 15.64 -10.29
C GLU A 162 15.57 15.25 -9.32
N LEU A 163 15.89 14.40 -8.33
CA LEU A 163 14.88 13.83 -7.46
C LEU A 163 14.38 14.84 -6.42
N ASN A 164 13.08 15.06 -6.40
CA ASN A 164 12.41 15.80 -5.32
C ASN A 164 11.35 14.90 -4.69
N LEU A 165 11.45 14.66 -3.39
CA LEU A 165 10.52 13.83 -2.63
C LEU A 165 9.75 14.70 -1.65
N SER A 166 8.44 14.55 -1.65
CA SER A 166 7.56 15.21 -0.70
C SER A 166 6.61 14.22 -0.04
N PHE A 167 6.24 14.50 1.20
CA PHE A 167 5.30 13.71 1.98
C PHE A 167 4.26 14.62 2.60
N GLU A 168 3.02 14.20 2.53
CA GLU A 168 1.88 14.95 3.03
C GLU A 168 1.01 14.01 3.91
N PRO A 169 0.38 14.52 4.96
CA PRO A 169 -0.60 13.73 5.69
C PRO A 169 -1.83 13.48 4.80
N VAL A 170 -2.53 12.38 5.04
CA VAL A 170 -3.86 12.18 4.46
C VAL A 170 -4.80 13.29 4.91
N ALA A 171 -5.55 13.87 3.98
CA ALA A 171 -6.51 14.93 4.27
C ALA A 171 -7.50 14.52 5.37
N HIS A 172 -7.78 15.43 6.28
CA HIS A 172 -8.56 15.13 7.49
C HIS A 172 -9.96 14.59 7.18
N ASP A 173 -10.62 15.13 6.16
CA ASP A 173 -11.97 14.74 5.74
C ASP A 173 -12.01 13.32 5.12
N ARG A 174 -10.85 12.73 4.77
CA ARG A 174 -10.72 11.38 4.22
C ARG A 174 -10.29 10.32 5.24
N LYS A 175 -10.01 10.70 6.48
CA LYS A 175 -9.53 9.75 7.50
C LYS A 175 -10.55 8.68 7.86
N MET A 176 -11.84 9.01 7.83
CA MET A 176 -12.92 8.09 8.19
C MET A 176 -12.89 6.75 7.44
N ILE A 177 -12.45 6.74 6.18
CA ILE A 177 -12.39 5.48 5.42
C ILE A 177 -11.32 4.54 5.97
N PHE A 178 -10.22 5.08 6.51
CA PHE A 178 -9.18 4.28 7.16
C PHE A 178 -9.63 3.73 8.51
N ASP A 179 -10.53 4.42 9.21
CA ASP A 179 -11.14 3.91 10.47
C ASP A 179 -11.95 2.63 10.17
N LEU A 180 -12.68 2.59 9.04
CA LEU A 180 -13.35 1.37 8.58
C LEU A 180 -12.38 0.24 8.27
N ALA A 181 -11.26 0.52 7.60
CA ALA A 181 -10.24 -0.48 7.32
C ALA A 181 -9.61 -1.03 8.62
N ARG A 182 -9.34 -0.18 9.61
CA ARG A 182 -8.85 -0.59 10.93
C ARG A 182 -9.87 -1.45 11.68
N GLU A 183 -11.15 -1.11 11.57
CA GLU A 183 -12.24 -1.91 12.14
C GLU A 183 -12.27 -3.33 11.54
N VAL A 184 -12.04 -3.47 10.23
CA VAL A 184 -11.90 -4.77 9.56
C VAL A 184 -10.74 -5.59 10.16
N CYS A 185 -9.60 -4.98 10.42
CA CYS A 185 -8.45 -5.65 11.03
C CYS A 185 -8.76 -6.13 12.45
N ASN A 186 -9.46 -5.31 13.25
CA ASN A 186 -9.72 -5.58 14.65
C ASN A 186 -10.83 -6.59 14.90
N LYS A 187 -11.91 -6.55 14.10
CA LYS A 187 -13.12 -7.35 14.37
C LYS A 187 -13.11 -8.73 13.72
N LYS A 188 -12.19 -9.01 12.80
CA LYS A 188 -12.10 -10.29 12.07
C LYS A 188 -13.42 -10.74 11.40
N GLY A 189 -13.48 -11.97 10.90
CA GLY A 189 -14.68 -12.54 10.31
C GLY A 189 -14.93 -12.04 8.87
N ASN A 190 -16.18 -11.68 8.55
CA ASN A 190 -16.60 -11.34 7.19
C ASN A 190 -16.51 -9.85 6.84
N LEU A 191 -16.08 -8.97 7.76
CA LEU A 191 -16.05 -7.52 7.51
C LEU A 191 -15.18 -7.15 6.31
N GLY A 192 -14.03 -7.81 6.12
CA GLY A 192 -13.19 -7.57 4.94
C GLY A 192 -13.88 -7.94 3.62
N VAL A 193 -14.69 -9.02 3.63
CA VAL A 193 -15.51 -9.38 2.46
C VAL A 193 -16.59 -8.35 2.22
N ILE A 194 -17.27 -7.90 3.27
CA ILE A 194 -18.30 -6.86 3.19
C ILE A 194 -17.67 -5.55 2.66
N PHE A 195 -16.55 -5.12 3.20
CA PHE A 195 -15.86 -3.91 2.75
C PHE A 195 -15.54 -3.97 1.24
N ASN A 196 -14.91 -5.06 0.79
CA ASN A 196 -14.58 -5.23 -0.63
C ASN A 196 -15.83 -5.32 -1.51
N ALA A 197 -16.85 -6.13 -1.11
CA ALA A 197 -18.08 -6.28 -1.89
C ALA A 197 -18.87 -4.96 -1.99
N SER A 198 -18.90 -4.16 -0.92
CA SER A 198 -19.52 -2.84 -0.95
C SER A 198 -18.80 -1.90 -1.93
N ASN A 199 -17.48 -1.94 -1.99
CA ASN A 199 -16.71 -1.19 -2.95
C ASN A 199 -16.96 -1.65 -4.39
N GLU A 200 -17.02 -2.96 -4.65
CA GLU A 200 -17.34 -3.52 -5.97
C GLU A 200 -18.72 -3.07 -6.50
N ILE A 201 -19.68 -2.87 -5.59
CA ILE A 201 -21.03 -2.38 -5.97
C ILE A 201 -21.03 -0.86 -6.19
N ALA A 202 -20.17 -0.12 -5.46
CA ALA A 202 -20.11 1.34 -5.54
C ALA A 202 -19.33 1.84 -6.77
N VAL A 203 -18.43 1.05 -7.32
CA VAL A 203 -17.60 1.34 -8.50
C VAL A 203 -18.25 0.82 -9.77
#